data_3aceaa9c657d4e707628a03990a5bf10
#
_entry.id   3aceaa9c657d4e707628a03990a5bf10
#
_cell.length_a   1.000
_cell.length_b   1.000
_cell.length_c   1.000
_cell.angle_alpha   90.00
_cell.angle_beta   90.00
_cell.angle_gamma   90.00
#
_symmetry.space_group_name_H-M   'P 1'
#
loop_
_entity.id
_entity.type
_entity.pdbx_description
1 polymer ?
#
loop_
_entity_poly.entity_id
_entity_poly.type
_entity_poly.pdbx_seq_one_letter_code
_entity_poly.pdbx_strand_id
1 'polypeptide(L)'
;MKLSAPTRISLRVIALGYLFVLLVAPLVIILWRSFERGVGAFIDSITTPAAIAAFDLSLLIVAIVVPLNVVFGVLTAIALVRGDFPGRTLVQGIVDLPFAVSPVVVGVSLIMLWGANGWFGGIENLGFRVIFGLPGMVIATIFVTLPFVVSEVIPVLHEIGDDQEQAAATLGATRWQTFWRITLPAIRWGLTYGIVLTVARALGEFGAVIMVSSALPGISQTLTLLVHGRYINDHNTFGAYCAATLLMGLALVTLILMTLLERKRGTAK
;
A
#
# COMPACT_ATOMS: atom_id res chain seq x y z
N MET A 1 28.52 27.24 -8.49
CA MET A 1 28.52 28.31 -7.47
C MET A 1 28.66 27.63 -6.09
N LYS A 2 29.80 27.80 -5.36
CA LYS A 2 29.94 27.26 -4.01
C LYS A 2 29.31 28.24 -3.04
N LEU A 3 28.21 27.88 -2.41
CA LEU A 3 27.57 28.67 -1.37
C LEU A 3 28.53 28.93 -0.20
N SER A 4 28.50 30.13 0.40
CA SER A 4 29.27 30.42 1.61
C SER A 4 28.87 29.48 2.76
N ALA A 5 29.80 29.22 3.68
CA ALA A 5 29.54 28.34 4.82
C ALA A 5 28.31 28.76 5.64
N PRO A 6 28.10 30.04 5.99
CA PRO A 6 26.92 30.46 6.75
C PRO A 6 25.62 30.25 5.97
N THR A 7 25.58 30.56 4.67
CA THR A 7 24.41 30.32 3.82
C THR A 7 24.02 28.86 3.77
N ARG A 8 25.01 27.96 3.70
CA ARG A 8 24.78 26.51 3.69
C ARG A 8 24.23 25.99 5.01
N ILE A 9 24.69 26.55 6.14
CA ILE A 9 24.18 26.19 7.47
C ILE A 9 22.75 26.70 7.63
N SER A 10 22.48 27.97 7.29
CA SER A 10 21.13 28.55 7.35
C SER A 10 20.12 27.76 6.53
N LEU A 11 20.45 27.40 5.28
CA LEU A 11 19.59 26.58 4.44
C LEU A 11 19.31 25.19 5.04
N ARG A 12 20.31 24.55 5.63
CA ARG A 12 20.11 23.26 6.31
C ARG A 12 19.20 23.38 7.53
N VAL A 13 19.41 24.40 8.36
CA VAL A 13 18.58 24.63 9.56
C VAL A 13 17.14 24.90 9.16
N ILE A 14 16.88 25.74 8.15
CA ILE A 14 15.55 26.03 7.66
C ILE A 14 14.89 24.77 7.09
N ALA A 15 15.60 24.02 6.25
CA ALA A 15 15.07 22.79 5.65
C ALA A 15 14.76 21.71 6.70
N LEU A 16 15.69 21.47 7.64
CA LEU A 16 15.51 20.51 8.71
C LEU A 16 14.41 20.94 9.69
N GLY A 17 14.35 22.24 10.03
CA GLY A 17 13.29 22.80 10.87
C GLY A 17 11.90 22.65 10.23
N TYR A 18 11.80 22.95 8.93
CA TYR A 18 10.57 22.78 8.17
C TYR A 18 10.12 21.29 8.15
N LEU A 19 11.03 20.37 7.85
CA LEU A 19 10.74 18.94 7.85
C LEU A 19 10.36 18.45 9.25
N PHE A 20 11.06 18.93 10.30
CA PHE A 20 10.72 18.57 11.68
C PHE A 20 9.31 19.01 12.04
N VAL A 21 8.95 20.25 11.79
CA VAL A 21 7.62 20.80 12.14
C VAL A 21 6.51 20.08 11.36
N LEU A 22 6.71 19.82 10.06
CA LEU A 22 5.66 19.21 9.24
C LEU A 22 5.54 17.70 9.39
N LEU A 23 6.64 16.98 9.58
CA LEU A 23 6.62 15.53 9.60
C LEU A 23 6.78 14.96 11.01
N VAL A 24 7.76 15.43 11.77
CA VAL A 24 8.11 14.83 13.06
C VAL A 24 7.18 15.31 14.18
N ALA A 25 6.89 16.61 14.24
CA ALA A 25 6.08 17.16 15.32
C ALA A 25 4.67 16.54 15.40
N PRO A 26 3.90 16.34 14.31
CA PRO A 26 2.60 15.66 14.39
C PRO A 26 2.72 14.22 14.90
N LEU A 27 3.75 13.48 14.49
CA LEU A 27 3.96 12.09 14.94
C LEU A 27 4.32 12.05 16.45
N VAL A 28 5.14 12.98 16.91
CA VAL A 28 5.48 13.12 18.32
C VAL A 28 4.24 13.47 19.15
N ILE A 29 3.38 14.36 18.66
CA ILE A 29 2.12 14.72 19.32
C ILE A 29 1.21 13.52 19.44
N ILE A 30 1.05 12.72 18.38
CA ILE A 30 0.23 11.50 18.40
C ILE A 30 0.76 10.53 19.46
N LEU A 31 2.07 10.27 19.48
CA LEU A 31 2.71 9.42 20.48
C LEU A 31 2.50 9.97 21.90
N TRP A 32 2.79 11.24 22.12
CA TRP A 32 2.62 11.88 23.42
C TRP A 32 1.20 11.73 23.95
N ARG A 33 0.20 12.07 23.13
CA ARG A 33 -1.23 11.98 23.48
C ARG A 33 -1.68 10.54 23.72
N SER A 34 -1.11 9.56 23.04
CA SER A 34 -1.45 8.15 23.23
C SER A 34 -1.00 7.60 24.59
N PHE A 35 0.08 8.15 25.17
CA PHE A 35 0.60 7.73 26.47
C PHE A 35 0.28 8.71 27.61
N GLU A 36 -0.47 9.76 27.35
CA GLU A 36 -0.83 10.81 28.33
C GLU A 36 -1.51 10.23 29.57
N ARG A 37 -2.32 9.17 29.40
CA ARG A 37 -3.04 8.48 30.48
C ARG A 37 -2.32 7.25 31.01
N GLY A 38 -1.06 7.06 30.64
CA GLY A 38 -0.24 5.90 30.99
C GLY A 38 -0.36 4.71 30.05
N VAL A 39 0.60 3.79 30.18
CA VAL A 39 0.71 2.60 29.31
C VAL A 39 -0.50 1.65 29.48
N GLY A 40 -1.05 1.51 30.70
CA GLY A 40 -2.23 0.68 30.94
C GLY A 40 -3.43 1.15 30.12
N ALA A 41 -3.76 2.45 30.18
CA ALA A 41 -4.87 3.02 29.41
C ALA A 41 -4.65 2.90 27.88
N PHE A 42 -3.40 2.99 27.41
CA PHE A 42 -3.06 2.72 26.02
C PHE A 42 -3.40 1.28 25.64
N ILE A 43 -2.93 0.29 26.41
CA ILE A 43 -3.20 -1.13 26.18
C ILE A 43 -4.71 -1.39 26.18
N ASP A 44 -5.42 -0.92 27.19
CA ASP A 44 -6.87 -1.09 27.29
C ASP A 44 -7.60 -0.52 26.06
N SER A 45 -7.12 0.60 25.53
CA SER A 45 -7.71 1.24 24.33
C SER A 45 -7.50 0.43 23.05
N ILE A 46 -6.32 -0.19 22.88
CA ILE A 46 -6.00 -0.97 21.67
C ILE A 46 -6.46 -2.44 21.75
N THR A 47 -6.80 -2.93 22.94
CA THR A 47 -7.31 -4.31 23.14
C THR A 47 -8.83 -4.39 23.22
N THR A 48 -9.54 -3.30 22.94
CA THR A 48 -11.01 -3.36 22.80
C THR A 48 -11.39 -4.31 21.65
N PRO A 49 -12.53 -5.04 21.76
CA PRO A 49 -12.97 -5.96 20.68
C PRO A 49 -13.03 -5.29 19.31
N ALA A 50 -13.47 -4.02 19.24
CA ALA A 50 -13.50 -3.25 18.00
C ALA A 50 -12.09 -2.97 17.44
N ALA A 51 -11.10 -2.68 18.32
CA ALA A 51 -9.74 -2.42 17.88
C ALA A 51 -9.03 -3.70 17.38
N ILE A 52 -9.23 -4.81 18.07
CA ILE A 52 -8.71 -6.12 17.65
C ILE A 52 -9.32 -6.51 16.29
N ALA A 53 -10.64 -6.43 16.15
CA ALA A 53 -11.31 -6.75 14.90
C ALA A 53 -10.85 -5.84 13.75
N ALA A 54 -10.63 -4.54 14.00
CA ALA A 54 -10.13 -3.61 13.01
C ALA A 54 -8.67 -3.93 12.60
N PHE A 55 -7.85 -4.35 13.55
CA PHE A 55 -6.48 -4.80 13.31
C PHE A 55 -6.46 -6.07 12.44
N ASP A 56 -7.22 -7.09 12.84
CA ASP A 56 -7.32 -8.36 12.12
C ASP A 56 -7.85 -8.16 10.70
N LEU A 57 -8.89 -7.33 10.53
CA LEU A 57 -9.44 -7.01 9.22
C LEU A 57 -8.42 -6.29 8.33
N SER A 58 -7.67 -5.32 8.89
CA SER A 58 -6.63 -4.61 8.13
C SER A 58 -5.53 -5.56 7.67
N LEU A 59 -5.07 -6.47 8.54
CA LEU A 59 -4.10 -7.49 8.18
C LEU A 59 -4.64 -8.51 7.17
N LEU A 60 -5.89 -8.91 7.30
CA LEU A 60 -6.56 -9.81 6.34
C LEU A 60 -6.61 -9.18 4.94
N ILE A 61 -7.00 -7.89 4.84
CA ILE A 61 -7.01 -7.17 3.57
C ILE A 61 -5.61 -7.15 2.96
N VAL A 62 -4.59 -6.81 3.73
CA VAL A 62 -3.18 -6.81 3.28
C VAL A 62 -2.75 -8.20 2.83
N ALA A 63 -3.10 -9.26 3.59
CA ALA A 63 -2.76 -10.64 3.28
C ALA A 63 -3.39 -11.14 1.97
N ILE A 64 -4.52 -10.58 1.56
CA ILE A 64 -5.18 -10.89 0.28
C ILE A 64 -4.62 -10.01 -0.84
N VAL A 65 -4.53 -8.70 -0.60
CA VAL A 65 -4.16 -7.70 -1.61
C VAL A 65 -2.71 -7.87 -2.08
N VAL A 66 -1.78 -8.09 -1.15
CA VAL A 66 -0.34 -8.15 -1.50
C VAL A 66 -0.03 -9.31 -2.45
N PRO A 67 -0.44 -10.58 -2.20
CA PRO A 67 -0.21 -11.66 -3.15
C PRO A 67 -0.86 -11.41 -4.52
N LEU A 68 -2.07 -10.86 -4.55
CA LEU A 68 -2.75 -10.53 -5.80
C LEU A 68 -1.99 -9.45 -6.58
N ASN A 69 -1.56 -8.38 -5.92
CA ASN A 69 -0.75 -7.34 -6.55
C ASN A 69 0.61 -7.85 -7.01
N VAL A 70 1.23 -8.78 -6.28
CA VAL A 70 2.47 -9.42 -6.72
C VAL A 70 2.25 -10.20 -8.02
N VAL A 71 1.23 -11.05 -8.06
CA VAL A 71 0.94 -11.86 -9.25
C VAL A 71 0.58 -10.98 -10.44
N PHE A 72 -0.44 -10.14 -10.29
CA PHE A 72 -0.91 -9.30 -11.40
C PHE A 72 0.08 -8.19 -11.75
N GLY A 73 0.76 -7.60 -10.77
CA GLY A 73 1.77 -6.57 -11.00
C GLY A 73 2.99 -7.09 -11.75
N VAL A 74 3.51 -8.27 -11.38
CA VAL A 74 4.63 -8.89 -12.11
C VAL A 74 4.21 -9.28 -13.51
N LEU A 75 3.03 -9.90 -13.69
CA LEU A 75 2.51 -10.24 -15.02
C LEU A 75 2.35 -9.00 -15.89
N THR A 76 1.79 -7.92 -15.34
CA THR A 76 1.62 -6.64 -16.05
C THR A 76 2.98 -6.03 -16.42
N ALA A 77 3.94 -6.00 -15.48
CA ALA A 77 5.27 -5.48 -15.73
C ALA A 77 6.00 -6.25 -16.85
N ILE A 78 5.94 -7.59 -16.82
CA ILE A 78 6.52 -8.43 -17.87
C ILE A 78 5.81 -8.18 -19.21
N ALA A 79 4.49 -8.13 -19.24
CA ALA A 79 3.73 -7.85 -20.46
C ALA A 79 4.09 -6.47 -21.04
N LEU A 80 4.26 -5.46 -20.18
CA LEU A 80 4.64 -4.10 -20.61
C LEU A 80 6.09 -4.00 -21.06
N VAL A 81 7.03 -4.78 -20.54
CA VAL A 81 8.46 -4.68 -20.89
C VAL A 81 8.83 -5.63 -22.03
N ARG A 82 8.33 -6.86 -22.01
CA ARG A 82 8.67 -7.92 -22.99
C ARG A 82 7.64 -8.09 -24.09
N GLY A 83 6.42 -7.56 -23.90
CA GLY A 83 5.35 -7.67 -24.88
C GLY A 83 5.43 -6.59 -25.93
N ASP A 84 5.25 -7.00 -27.19
CA ASP A 84 5.14 -6.09 -28.33
C ASP A 84 3.68 -6.16 -28.85
N PHE A 85 2.83 -5.30 -28.30
CA PHE A 85 1.40 -5.28 -28.65
C PHE A 85 0.88 -3.84 -28.82
N PRO A 86 -0.12 -3.64 -29.71
CA PRO A 86 -0.74 -2.33 -29.88
C PRO A 86 -1.50 -1.96 -28.59
N GLY A 87 -1.36 -0.70 -28.15
CA GLY A 87 -2.00 -0.22 -26.92
C GLY A 87 -1.17 -0.35 -25.65
N ARG A 88 0.10 -0.76 -25.73
CA ARG A 88 1.01 -0.83 -24.58
C ARG A 88 1.03 0.47 -23.75
N THR A 89 1.11 1.62 -24.41
CA THR A 89 1.09 2.94 -23.77
C THR A 89 -0.23 3.20 -23.05
N LEU A 90 -1.35 2.74 -23.61
CA LEU A 90 -2.66 2.85 -22.97
C LEU A 90 -2.73 2.00 -21.69
N VAL A 91 -2.24 0.75 -21.76
CA VAL A 91 -2.18 -0.14 -20.56
C VAL A 91 -1.30 0.47 -19.49
N GLN A 92 -0.13 1.03 -19.85
CA GLN A 92 0.71 1.76 -18.91
C GLN A 92 -0.06 2.93 -18.26
N GLY A 93 -0.75 3.76 -19.06
CA GLY A 93 -1.55 4.86 -18.56
C GLY A 93 -2.69 4.39 -17.63
N ILE A 94 -3.32 3.24 -17.90
CA ILE A 94 -4.35 2.65 -17.02
C ILE A 94 -3.72 2.20 -15.70
N VAL A 95 -2.54 1.59 -15.71
CA VAL A 95 -1.82 1.19 -14.50
C VAL A 95 -1.42 2.40 -13.67
N ASP A 96 -1.08 3.52 -14.30
CA ASP A 96 -0.67 4.75 -13.60
C ASP A 96 -1.86 5.61 -13.13
N LEU A 97 -3.10 5.30 -13.59
CA LEU A 97 -4.34 6.02 -13.20
C LEU A 97 -4.52 6.19 -11.69
N PRO A 98 -4.26 5.17 -10.84
CA PRO A 98 -4.42 5.30 -9.40
C PRO A 98 -3.55 6.38 -8.75
N PHE A 99 -2.43 6.76 -9.38
CA PHE A 99 -1.60 7.87 -8.90
C PHE A 99 -2.23 9.25 -9.15
N ALA A 100 -3.07 9.36 -10.19
CA ALA A 100 -3.70 10.62 -10.59
C ALA A 100 -5.11 10.78 -10.02
N VAL A 101 -5.82 9.70 -9.74
CA VAL A 101 -7.22 9.71 -9.29
C VAL A 101 -7.30 9.65 -7.77
N SER A 102 -8.16 10.50 -7.18
CA SER A 102 -8.41 10.44 -5.73
C SER A 102 -8.98 9.08 -5.32
N PRO A 103 -8.46 8.45 -4.27
CA PRO A 103 -8.99 7.19 -3.75
C PRO A 103 -10.49 7.22 -3.43
N VAL A 104 -11.01 8.38 -2.98
CA VAL A 104 -12.45 8.57 -2.73
C VAL A 104 -13.26 8.42 -4.02
N VAL A 105 -12.79 9.01 -5.13
CA VAL A 105 -13.44 8.88 -6.44
C VAL A 105 -13.43 7.44 -6.91
N VAL A 106 -12.35 6.71 -6.68
CA VAL A 106 -12.27 5.26 -6.95
C VAL A 106 -13.33 4.51 -6.17
N GLY A 107 -13.48 4.78 -4.87
CA GLY A 107 -14.51 4.16 -4.04
C GLY A 107 -15.93 4.41 -4.55
N VAL A 108 -16.24 5.66 -4.94
CA VAL A 108 -17.54 6.02 -5.55
C VAL A 108 -17.75 5.26 -6.88
N SER A 109 -16.72 5.20 -7.72
CA SER A 109 -16.80 4.48 -9.00
C SER A 109 -17.07 2.98 -8.79
N LEU A 110 -16.47 2.37 -7.77
CA LEU A 110 -16.74 0.97 -7.41
C LEU A 110 -18.18 0.77 -6.93
N ILE A 111 -18.77 1.72 -6.18
CA ILE A 111 -20.19 1.66 -5.82
C ILE A 111 -21.07 1.74 -7.06
N MET A 112 -20.74 2.60 -8.03
CA MET A 112 -21.49 2.71 -9.29
C MET A 112 -21.36 1.44 -10.16
N LEU A 113 -20.28 0.71 -10.05
CA LEU A 113 -20.07 -0.54 -10.79
C LEU A 113 -20.73 -1.73 -10.10
N TRP A 114 -20.48 -1.92 -8.82
CA TRP A 114 -20.77 -3.16 -8.08
C TRP A 114 -21.89 -2.99 -7.04
N GLY A 115 -22.41 -1.78 -6.81
CA GLY A 115 -23.54 -1.56 -5.91
C GLY A 115 -24.84 -2.12 -6.47
N ALA A 116 -25.87 -2.24 -5.64
CA ALA A 116 -27.16 -2.83 -6.01
C ALA A 116 -27.80 -2.25 -7.29
N ASN A 117 -27.62 -0.95 -7.53
CA ASN A 117 -28.08 -0.25 -8.74
C ASN A 117 -26.96 -0.03 -9.77
N GLY A 118 -25.80 -0.67 -9.60
CA GLY A 118 -24.66 -0.54 -10.49
C GLY A 118 -24.75 -1.48 -11.71
N TRP A 119 -23.76 -1.35 -12.60
CA TRP A 119 -23.69 -2.18 -13.82
C TRP A 119 -23.64 -3.68 -13.52
N PHE A 120 -23.00 -4.07 -12.43
CA PHE A 120 -22.88 -5.45 -11.97
C PHE A 120 -23.74 -5.77 -10.74
N GLY A 121 -24.75 -4.91 -10.44
CA GLY A 121 -25.61 -5.08 -9.26
C GLY A 121 -26.37 -6.41 -9.22
N GLY A 122 -26.59 -7.05 -10.38
CA GLY A 122 -27.18 -8.39 -10.46
C GLY A 122 -26.40 -9.48 -9.69
N ILE A 123 -25.11 -9.29 -9.40
CA ILE A 123 -24.29 -10.22 -8.61
C ILE A 123 -24.77 -10.27 -7.15
N GLU A 124 -25.29 -9.17 -6.63
CA GLU A 124 -25.86 -9.14 -5.27
C GLU A 124 -27.09 -10.05 -5.14
N ASN A 125 -27.86 -10.20 -6.20
CA ASN A 125 -29.00 -11.14 -6.26
C ASN A 125 -28.56 -12.62 -6.17
N LEU A 126 -27.30 -12.91 -6.49
CA LEU A 126 -26.69 -14.25 -6.32
C LEU A 126 -26.15 -14.48 -4.90
N GLY A 127 -26.39 -13.56 -3.97
CA GLY A 127 -25.93 -13.62 -2.58
C GLY A 127 -24.50 -13.10 -2.35
N PHE A 128 -23.83 -12.58 -3.37
CA PHE A 128 -22.49 -12.01 -3.24
C PHE A 128 -22.54 -10.49 -3.06
N ARG A 129 -22.47 -10.04 -1.82
CA ARG A 129 -22.36 -8.61 -1.51
C ARG A 129 -20.93 -8.14 -1.70
N VAL A 130 -20.67 -7.38 -2.78
CA VAL A 130 -19.34 -6.80 -3.07
C VAL A 130 -19.15 -5.52 -2.27
N ILE A 131 -20.07 -4.54 -2.41
CA ILE A 131 -20.00 -3.27 -1.68
C ILE A 131 -20.49 -3.45 -0.25
N PHE A 132 -19.90 -2.67 0.66
CA PHE A 132 -20.09 -2.74 2.11
C PHE A 132 -19.64 -4.05 2.75
N GLY A 133 -18.79 -4.83 2.05
CA GLY A 133 -18.18 -6.07 2.50
C GLY A 133 -16.68 -6.14 2.22
N LEU A 134 -16.07 -7.25 2.65
CA LEU A 134 -14.65 -7.52 2.43
C LEU A 134 -14.23 -7.44 0.94
N PRO A 135 -15.00 -7.99 -0.04
CA PRO A 135 -14.59 -7.94 -1.44
C PRO A 135 -14.43 -6.51 -1.96
N GLY A 136 -15.34 -5.60 -1.63
CA GLY A 136 -15.25 -4.19 -2.05
C GLY A 136 -14.00 -3.50 -1.49
N MET A 137 -13.68 -3.72 -0.21
CA MET A 137 -12.47 -3.17 0.40
C MET A 137 -11.19 -3.74 -0.24
N VAL A 138 -11.17 -5.04 -0.56
CA VAL A 138 -10.04 -5.68 -1.24
C VAL A 138 -9.87 -5.11 -2.66
N ILE A 139 -10.93 -5.02 -3.46
CA ILE A 139 -10.87 -4.47 -4.82
C ILE A 139 -10.41 -3.01 -4.80
N ALA A 140 -10.95 -2.20 -3.89
CA ALA A 140 -10.57 -0.81 -3.72
C ALA A 140 -9.08 -0.66 -3.38
N THR A 141 -8.59 -1.50 -2.46
CA THR A 141 -7.19 -1.48 -2.04
C THR A 141 -6.26 -1.99 -3.16
N ILE A 142 -6.64 -3.07 -3.90
CA ILE A 142 -5.89 -3.55 -5.07
C ILE A 142 -5.75 -2.43 -6.10
N PHE A 143 -6.84 -1.76 -6.46
CA PHE A 143 -6.82 -0.69 -7.44
C PHE A 143 -5.79 0.39 -7.06
N VAL A 144 -5.80 0.84 -5.81
CA VAL A 144 -4.91 1.91 -5.35
C VAL A 144 -3.45 1.45 -5.24
N THR A 145 -3.21 0.16 -4.99
CA THR A 145 -1.87 -0.35 -4.65
C THR A 145 -1.19 -1.16 -5.75
N LEU A 146 -1.90 -1.58 -6.79
CA LEU A 146 -1.33 -2.33 -7.92
C LEU A 146 -0.15 -1.62 -8.60
N PRO A 147 -0.20 -0.29 -8.84
CA PRO A 147 0.90 0.41 -9.50
C PRO A 147 2.24 0.29 -8.79
N PHE A 148 2.27 0.12 -7.47
CA PHE A 148 3.53 0.07 -6.71
C PHE A 148 4.40 -1.13 -7.11
N VAL A 149 3.80 -2.31 -7.29
CA VAL A 149 4.56 -3.48 -7.77
C VAL A 149 5.02 -3.27 -9.21
N VAL A 150 4.14 -2.78 -10.07
CA VAL A 150 4.46 -2.57 -11.49
C VAL A 150 5.59 -1.57 -11.66
N SER A 151 5.51 -0.42 -10.97
CA SER A 151 6.49 0.67 -11.06
C SER A 151 7.88 0.29 -10.54
N GLU A 152 7.96 -0.65 -9.59
CA GLU A 152 9.25 -1.11 -9.06
C GLU A 152 9.87 -2.24 -9.89
N VAL A 153 9.05 -3.05 -10.55
CA VAL A 153 9.53 -4.18 -11.37
C VAL A 153 9.95 -3.73 -12.77
N ILE A 154 9.24 -2.79 -13.39
CA ILE A 154 9.53 -2.31 -14.77
C ILE A 154 10.98 -1.81 -14.93
N PRO A 155 11.50 -0.88 -14.08
CA PRO A 155 12.87 -0.39 -14.22
C PRO A 155 13.92 -1.50 -14.13
N VAL A 156 13.69 -2.47 -13.25
CA VAL A 156 14.60 -3.60 -13.07
C VAL A 156 14.60 -4.50 -14.32
N LEU A 157 13.42 -4.77 -14.91
CA LEU A 157 13.31 -5.53 -16.15
C LEU A 157 14.00 -4.82 -17.33
N HIS A 158 13.97 -3.48 -17.38
CA HIS A 158 14.69 -2.71 -18.39
C HIS A 158 16.21 -2.75 -18.15
N GLU A 159 16.66 -2.66 -16.90
CA GLU A 159 18.09 -2.68 -16.54
C GLU A 159 18.77 -4.01 -16.88
N ILE A 160 18.10 -5.14 -16.60
CA ILE A 160 18.68 -6.48 -16.86
C ILE A 160 18.62 -6.89 -18.34
N GLY A 161 17.81 -6.22 -19.16
CA GLY A 161 17.61 -6.62 -20.56
C GLY A 161 16.99 -8.01 -20.72
N ASP A 162 17.01 -8.56 -21.92
CA ASP A 162 16.46 -9.87 -22.26
C ASP A 162 17.50 -10.91 -22.72
N ASP A 163 18.80 -10.53 -22.73
CA ASP A 163 19.89 -11.37 -23.21
C ASP A 163 19.95 -12.74 -22.49
N GLN A 164 19.75 -12.77 -21.18
CA GLN A 164 19.76 -14.00 -20.38
C GLN A 164 18.56 -14.90 -20.71
N GLU A 165 17.40 -14.30 -20.98
CA GLU A 165 16.18 -15.01 -21.36
C GLU A 165 16.31 -15.60 -22.76
N GLN A 166 16.92 -14.86 -23.70
CA GLN A 166 17.22 -15.33 -25.05
C GLN A 166 18.26 -16.46 -25.03
N ALA A 167 19.34 -16.31 -24.24
CA ALA A 167 20.34 -17.38 -24.10
C ALA A 167 19.73 -18.67 -23.54
N ALA A 168 18.83 -18.56 -22.54
CA ALA A 168 18.12 -19.71 -22.02
C ALA A 168 17.21 -20.38 -23.06
N ALA A 169 16.55 -19.59 -23.91
CA ALA A 169 15.70 -20.11 -24.98
C ALA A 169 16.52 -20.87 -26.03
N THR A 170 17.73 -20.40 -26.39
CA THR A 170 18.64 -21.13 -27.32
C THR A 170 19.12 -22.48 -26.75
N LEU A 171 19.19 -22.60 -25.42
CA LEU A 171 19.52 -23.83 -24.70
C LEU A 171 18.29 -24.75 -24.48
N GLY A 172 17.11 -24.39 -25.04
CA GLY A 172 15.89 -25.19 -24.96
C GLY A 172 15.07 -25.01 -23.67
N ALA A 173 15.34 -23.97 -22.89
CA ALA A 173 14.53 -23.68 -21.69
C ALA A 173 13.11 -23.24 -22.09
N THR A 174 12.10 -23.78 -21.40
CA THR A 174 10.71 -23.34 -21.56
C THR A 174 10.50 -21.96 -20.92
N ARG A 175 9.48 -21.21 -21.38
CA ARG A 175 9.12 -19.89 -20.78
C ARG A 175 8.93 -19.95 -19.26
N TRP A 176 8.33 -21.04 -18.76
CA TRP A 176 8.14 -21.28 -17.33
C TRP A 176 9.47 -21.47 -16.57
N GLN A 177 10.40 -22.24 -17.16
CA GLN A 177 11.74 -22.41 -16.59
C GLN A 177 12.52 -21.09 -16.57
N THR A 178 12.47 -20.33 -17.67
CA THR A 178 13.09 -19.00 -17.77
C THR A 178 12.54 -18.06 -16.71
N PHE A 179 11.22 -17.99 -16.55
CA PHE A 179 10.60 -17.16 -15.53
C PHE A 179 11.11 -17.49 -14.13
N TRP A 180 11.02 -18.75 -13.69
CA TRP A 180 11.38 -19.12 -12.32
C TRP A 180 12.88 -19.11 -12.03
N ARG A 181 13.73 -19.41 -13.02
CA ARG A 181 15.18 -19.55 -12.84
C ARG A 181 15.97 -18.31 -13.19
N ILE A 182 15.43 -17.43 -14.01
CA ILE A 182 16.15 -16.23 -14.50
C ILE A 182 15.38 -14.96 -14.14
N THR A 183 14.17 -14.77 -14.68
CA THR A 183 13.43 -13.52 -14.56
C THR A 183 13.07 -13.21 -13.11
N LEU A 184 12.43 -14.13 -12.39
CA LEU A 184 12.00 -13.91 -11.00
C LEU A 184 13.18 -13.68 -10.03
N PRO A 185 14.29 -14.46 -10.06
CA PRO A 185 15.47 -14.14 -9.26
C PRO A 185 16.11 -12.80 -9.61
N ALA A 186 16.08 -12.41 -10.87
CA ALA A 186 16.65 -11.14 -11.31
C ALA A 186 15.85 -9.93 -10.80
N ILE A 187 14.51 -9.99 -10.84
CA ILE A 187 13.63 -8.90 -10.36
C ILE A 187 13.39 -8.91 -8.85
N ARG A 188 13.90 -9.89 -8.12
CA ARG A 188 13.58 -10.12 -6.69
C ARG A 188 13.67 -8.87 -5.82
N TRP A 189 14.65 -8.01 -6.05
CA TRP A 189 14.85 -6.81 -5.23
C TRP A 189 13.81 -5.72 -5.53
N GLY A 190 13.54 -5.45 -6.82
CA GLY A 190 12.45 -4.54 -7.21
C GLY A 190 11.10 -5.05 -6.72
N LEU A 191 10.85 -6.36 -6.86
CA LEU A 191 9.65 -6.99 -6.37
C LEU A 191 9.51 -6.86 -4.84
N THR A 192 10.58 -7.11 -4.08
CA THR A 192 10.56 -6.97 -2.62
C THR A 192 10.26 -5.52 -2.21
N TYR A 193 10.85 -4.56 -2.91
CA TYR A 193 10.57 -3.14 -2.68
C TYR A 193 9.11 -2.79 -2.97
N GLY A 194 8.60 -3.22 -4.12
CA GLY A 194 7.19 -3.07 -4.50
C GLY A 194 6.22 -3.71 -3.48
N ILE A 195 6.56 -4.88 -2.94
CA ILE A 195 5.77 -5.53 -1.88
C ILE A 195 5.70 -4.65 -0.63
N VAL A 196 6.85 -4.15 -0.14
CA VAL A 196 6.88 -3.32 1.08
C VAL A 196 6.10 -2.03 0.89
N LEU A 197 6.24 -1.36 -0.27
CA LEU A 197 5.43 -0.17 -0.59
C LEU A 197 3.94 -0.50 -0.64
N THR A 198 3.57 -1.63 -1.25
CA THR A 198 2.18 -2.10 -1.32
C THR A 198 1.61 -2.34 0.08
N VAL A 199 2.36 -3.01 0.99
CA VAL A 199 1.94 -3.23 2.39
C VAL A 199 1.74 -1.91 3.12
N ALA A 200 2.73 -1.01 3.05
CA ALA A 200 2.65 0.29 3.72
C ALA A 200 1.45 1.11 3.23
N ARG A 201 1.22 1.11 1.91
CA ARG A 201 0.10 1.85 1.29
C ARG A 201 -1.24 1.21 1.60
N ALA A 202 -1.35 -0.12 1.59
CA ALA A 202 -2.57 -0.85 1.89
C ALA A 202 -3.00 -0.69 3.37
N LEU A 203 -2.05 -0.73 4.32
CA LEU A 203 -2.33 -0.46 5.74
C LEU A 203 -2.86 0.95 5.97
N GLY A 204 -2.38 1.93 5.21
CA GLY A 204 -2.80 3.33 5.31
C GLY A 204 -4.00 3.69 4.42
N GLU A 205 -4.62 2.72 3.72
CA GLU A 205 -5.75 3.05 2.83
C GLU A 205 -6.99 3.44 3.64
N PHE A 206 -7.48 4.64 3.34
CA PHE A 206 -8.66 5.22 3.96
C PHE A 206 -9.68 5.67 2.91
N GLY A 207 -9.24 6.44 1.92
CA GLY A 207 -10.13 7.17 1.02
C GLY A 207 -11.06 6.29 0.18
N ALA A 208 -10.54 5.22 -0.41
CA ALA A 208 -11.36 4.28 -1.18
C ALA A 208 -12.16 3.36 -0.25
N VAL A 209 -11.54 2.91 0.84
CA VAL A 209 -12.15 1.98 1.80
C VAL A 209 -13.33 2.61 2.53
N ILE A 210 -13.29 3.89 2.93
CA ILE A 210 -14.41 4.54 3.61
C ILE A 210 -15.68 4.58 2.75
N MET A 211 -15.52 4.63 1.44
CA MET A 211 -16.67 4.66 0.51
C MET A 211 -17.30 3.28 0.32
N VAL A 212 -16.49 2.22 0.25
CA VAL A 212 -16.97 0.86 -0.04
C VAL A 212 -17.22 0.02 1.21
N SER A 213 -16.87 0.52 2.39
CA SER A 213 -17.09 -0.12 3.69
C SER A 213 -18.34 0.42 4.37
N SER A 214 -19.04 -0.41 5.16
CA SER A 214 -20.07 0.06 6.08
C SER A 214 -19.52 0.70 7.35
N ALA A 215 -18.21 0.66 7.57
CA ALA A 215 -17.49 1.19 8.73
C ALA A 215 -18.03 0.68 10.09
N LEU A 216 -18.72 -0.47 10.11
CA LEU A 216 -19.30 -1.05 11.31
C LEU A 216 -18.20 -1.71 12.17
N PRO A 217 -18.11 -1.37 13.47
CA PRO A 217 -17.17 -1.98 14.39
C PRO A 217 -17.32 -3.52 14.44
N GLY A 218 -16.20 -4.23 14.34
CA GLY A 218 -16.18 -5.69 14.37
C GLY A 218 -16.57 -6.40 13.06
N ILE A 219 -17.03 -5.66 12.03
CA ILE A 219 -17.51 -6.24 10.77
C ILE A 219 -16.68 -5.75 9.57
N SER A 220 -16.61 -4.43 9.37
CA SER A 220 -16.01 -3.83 8.17
C SER A 220 -15.18 -2.57 8.49
N GLN A 221 -14.83 -2.36 9.73
CA GLN A 221 -14.02 -1.24 10.17
C GLN A 221 -12.53 -1.61 10.16
N THR A 222 -11.74 -1.01 9.27
CA THR A 222 -10.27 -1.11 9.27
C THR A 222 -9.65 -0.20 10.33
N LEU A 223 -8.34 -0.34 10.60
CA LEU A 223 -7.64 0.53 11.56
C LEU A 223 -7.74 2.02 11.20
N THR A 224 -7.67 2.37 9.92
CA THR A 224 -7.83 3.75 9.45
C THR A 224 -9.24 4.26 9.70
N LEU A 225 -10.27 3.44 9.48
CA LEU A 225 -11.66 3.75 9.78
C LEU A 225 -11.93 3.81 11.28
N LEU A 226 -11.25 2.99 12.09
CA LEU A 226 -11.33 3.04 13.56
C LEU A 226 -10.78 4.37 14.09
N VAL A 227 -9.63 4.84 13.58
CA VAL A 227 -9.07 6.16 13.92
C VAL A 227 -10.08 7.26 13.60
N HIS A 228 -10.63 7.24 12.39
CA HIS A 228 -11.63 8.21 11.95
C HIS A 228 -12.90 8.16 12.81
N GLY A 229 -13.45 6.97 13.03
CA GLY A 229 -14.67 6.78 13.82
C GLY A 229 -14.51 7.28 15.24
N ARG A 230 -13.42 6.90 15.92
CA ARG A 230 -13.14 7.36 17.28
C ARG A 230 -12.95 8.87 17.37
N TYR A 231 -12.30 9.48 16.36
CA TYR A 231 -12.03 10.91 16.36
C TYR A 231 -13.26 11.75 16.02
N ILE A 232 -13.96 11.40 14.95
CA ILE A 232 -15.08 12.20 14.41
C ILE A 232 -16.41 11.82 15.02
N ASN A 233 -16.75 10.53 15.10
CA ASN A 233 -18.08 10.08 15.49
C ASN A 233 -18.21 9.95 17.02
N ASP A 234 -17.23 9.31 17.66
CA ASP A 234 -17.28 9.00 19.08
C ASP A 234 -16.72 10.14 19.96
N HIS A 235 -16.08 11.14 19.34
CA HIS A 235 -15.38 12.23 20.04
C HIS A 235 -14.35 11.71 21.09
N ASN A 236 -13.89 10.47 20.89
CA ASN A 236 -12.88 9.81 21.72
C ASN A 236 -11.48 10.08 21.16
N THR A 237 -10.97 11.28 21.37
CA THR A 237 -9.66 11.72 20.88
C THR A 237 -8.51 10.85 21.40
N PHE A 238 -8.56 10.45 22.69
CA PHE A 238 -7.56 9.57 23.28
C PHE A 238 -7.52 8.21 22.55
N GLY A 239 -8.69 7.56 22.39
CA GLY A 239 -8.79 6.29 21.67
C GLY A 239 -8.37 6.39 20.20
N ALA A 240 -8.60 7.52 19.55
CA ALA A 240 -8.15 7.79 18.20
C ALA A 240 -6.61 7.88 18.12
N TYR A 241 -5.95 8.58 19.05
CA TYR A 241 -4.49 8.65 19.13
C TYR A 241 -3.87 7.28 19.38
N CYS A 242 -4.46 6.47 20.27
CA CYS A 242 -3.98 5.09 20.52
C CYS A 242 -4.06 4.23 19.26
N ALA A 243 -5.17 4.26 18.51
CA ALA A 243 -5.33 3.53 17.27
C ALA A 243 -4.38 4.05 16.16
N ALA A 244 -4.18 5.37 16.08
CA ALA A 244 -3.22 5.98 15.16
C ALA A 244 -1.78 5.58 15.48
N THR A 245 -1.42 5.48 16.77
CA THR A 245 -0.10 5.01 17.21
C THR A 245 0.13 3.55 16.84
N LEU A 246 -0.89 2.69 16.97
CA LEU A 246 -0.83 1.30 16.52
C LEU A 246 -0.58 1.22 15.00
N LEU A 247 -1.34 1.98 14.21
CA LEU A 247 -1.16 2.04 12.75
C LEU A 247 0.23 2.57 12.37
N MET A 248 0.71 3.61 13.05
CA MET A 248 2.05 4.15 12.86
C MET A 248 3.14 3.11 13.21
N GLY A 249 2.95 2.34 14.28
CA GLY A 249 3.85 1.25 14.66
C GLY A 249 3.96 0.20 13.54
N LEU A 250 2.84 -0.21 12.94
CA LEU A 250 2.83 -1.12 11.79
C LEU A 250 3.57 -0.51 10.58
N ALA A 251 3.31 0.76 10.26
CA ALA A 251 4.00 1.45 9.17
C ALA A 251 5.52 1.55 9.43
N LEU A 252 5.94 1.83 10.66
CA LEU A 252 7.36 1.86 11.02
C LEU A 252 8.02 0.48 10.90
N VAL A 253 7.33 -0.59 11.31
CA VAL A 253 7.83 -1.97 11.13
C VAL A 253 8.06 -2.28 9.65
N THR A 254 7.11 -1.93 8.77
CA THR A 254 7.28 -2.13 7.32
C THR A 254 8.47 -1.34 6.77
N LEU A 255 8.65 -0.10 7.22
CA LEU A 255 9.75 0.77 6.79
C LEU A 255 11.12 0.28 7.30
N ILE A 256 11.17 -0.23 8.53
CA ILE A 256 12.38 -0.85 9.07
C ILE A 256 12.75 -2.11 8.29
N LEU A 257 11.76 -2.96 8.00
CA LEU A 257 11.97 -4.17 7.17
C LEU A 257 12.53 -3.79 5.79
N MET A 258 11.98 -2.76 5.14
CA MET A 258 12.49 -2.22 3.88
C MET A 258 13.95 -1.80 3.99
N THR A 259 14.28 -0.96 4.99
CA THR A 259 15.65 -0.47 5.21
C THR A 259 16.65 -1.60 5.46
N LEU A 260 16.24 -2.64 6.21
CA LEU A 260 17.07 -3.82 6.46
C LEU A 260 17.31 -4.64 5.17
N LEU A 261 16.31 -4.76 4.31
CA LEU A 261 16.43 -5.42 3.02
C LEU A 261 17.35 -4.66 2.07
N GLU A 262 17.27 -3.32 2.03
CA GLU A 262 18.17 -2.47 1.23
C GLU A 262 19.63 -2.59 1.66
N ARG A 263 19.91 -2.63 2.96
CA ARG A 263 21.28 -2.83 3.47
C ARG A 263 21.90 -4.13 2.98
N LYS A 264 21.13 -5.23 2.93
CA LYS A 264 21.60 -6.50 2.37
C LYS A 264 21.92 -6.42 0.87
N ARG A 265 21.27 -5.52 0.12
CA ARG A 265 21.58 -5.25 -1.30
C ARG A 265 22.94 -4.57 -1.46
N GLY A 266 23.24 -3.58 -0.60
CA GLY A 266 24.49 -2.83 -0.67
C GLY A 266 25.75 -3.65 -0.32
N THR A 267 25.61 -4.72 0.45
CA THR A 267 26.72 -5.63 0.82
C THR A 267 26.92 -6.79 -0.16
N ALA A 268 26.05 -6.96 -1.14
CA ALA A 268 26.12 -8.03 -2.14
C ALA A 268 26.70 -7.57 -3.50
N LYS A 269 27.18 -6.31 -3.59
CA LYS A 269 28.01 -5.77 -4.67
C LYS A 269 29.47 -5.73 -4.22
#